data_1affc6a176cee1afd5d7d2a964ca0a84
#
_entry.id   1affc6a176cee1afd5d7d2a964ca0a84
#
_cell.length_a   1.000
_cell.length_b   1.000
_cell.length_c   1.000
_cell.angle_alpha   90.00
_cell.angle_beta   90.00
_cell.angle_gamma   90.00
#
_symmetry.space_group_name_H-M   'P 1'
#
loop_
_entity.id
_entity.type
_entity.pdbx_description
1 polymer ?
#
loop_
_entity_poly.entity_id
_entity_poly.type
_entity_poly.pdbx_seq_one_letter_code
_entity_poly.pdbx_strand_id
1 'polypeptide(L)'
;RANLLYTLGRNHKVSITSFFTAENIKGHDQRGVATYKKDPLANPQALTRNYLGIGLESRFLEEKLTNILSLKHFYSRAEVADISVDQIMKGQKLSHFTKPGFGNAIRYEILPVLSVSANYEYTVRLPDSEEIFGNFISIISNAEIRPETSHNINVGTRYKSSAASHFPITAEINGFYRQTSDRIFLGVLNQSKSAYMNLLSTTTKGLEAEVNYSPLKTLTVFVNGAWQDTRLRKTDEGGKISSRYIGARVPNMPWLYANMGLNYILPAHIVKTDRISFFYTFNYVHDFLLSWEVDGVRSSKATIPQQLIHSAGIGYRFPGEKLTLSAECRNISNERAYDNYLVQKPGRSAFLKLRLFLGD
;
A
#
# COMPACT_ATOMS: atom_id res chain seq x y z
N ARG A 1 -10.98 13.23 -11.29
CA ARG A 1 -11.78 12.73 -10.16
C ARG A 1 -12.94 13.67 -9.92
N ALA A 2 -14.16 13.13 -9.77
CA ALA A 2 -15.36 13.87 -9.42
C ALA A 2 -16.01 13.23 -8.19
N ASN A 3 -16.47 14.05 -7.25
CA ASN A 3 -17.20 13.62 -6.07
C ASN A 3 -18.46 14.46 -5.94
N LEU A 4 -19.60 13.81 -5.72
CA LEU A 4 -20.85 14.44 -5.37
C LEU A 4 -21.27 13.88 -4.00
N LEU A 5 -21.64 14.78 -3.09
CA LEU A 5 -22.18 14.42 -1.79
C LEU A 5 -23.53 15.08 -1.65
N TYR A 6 -24.54 14.31 -1.32
CA TYR A 6 -25.90 14.79 -1.09
C TYR A 6 -26.41 14.29 0.25
N THR A 7 -26.93 15.19 1.08
CA THR A 7 -27.49 14.88 2.40
C THR A 7 -29.00 14.74 2.29
N LEU A 8 -29.49 13.55 2.67
CA LEU A 8 -30.90 13.18 2.69
C LEU A 8 -31.41 13.26 4.13
N GLY A 9 -32.07 14.34 4.49
CA GLY A 9 -32.53 14.57 5.86
C GLY A 9 -31.34 14.70 6.83
N ARG A 10 -31.54 14.29 8.09
CA ARG A 10 -30.51 14.41 9.16
C ARG A 10 -29.57 13.21 9.22
N ASN A 11 -30.04 12.05 8.80
CA ASN A 11 -29.39 10.77 9.13
C ASN A 11 -28.78 10.04 7.92
N HIS A 12 -28.98 10.54 6.69
CA HIS A 12 -28.54 9.83 5.50
C HIS A 12 -27.70 10.75 4.60
N LYS A 13 -26.63 10.18 4.04
CA LYS A 13 -25.79 10.85 3.04
C LYS A 13 -25.56 9.91 1.87
N VAL A 14 -25.77 10.41 0.66
CA VAL A 14 -25.43 9.71 -0.58
C VAL A 14 -24.17 10.33 -1.15
N SER A 15 -23.21 9.48 -1.49
CA SER A 15 -21.96 9.88 -2.17
C SER A 15 -21.87 9.20 -3.53
N ILE A 16 -21.46 9.95 -4.55
CA ILE A 16 -21.11 9.42 -5.86
C ILE A 16 -19.69 9.85 -6.15
N THR A 17 -18.83 8.88 -6.42
CA THR A 17 -17.42 9.12 -6.73
C THR A 17 -17.09 8.51 -8.08
N SER A 18 -16.48 9.29 -8.97
CA SER A 18 -15.91 8.80 -10.22
C SER A 18 -14.43 9.15 -10.28
N PHE A 19 -13.62 8.16 -10.64
CA PHE A 19 -12.20 8.34 -10.88
C PHE A 19 -11.85 7.73 -12.24
N PHE A 20 -11.36 8.57 -13.13
CA PHE A 20 -10.96 8.19 -14.48
C PHE A 20 -9.48 8.44 -14.68
N THR A 21 -8.77 7.49 -15.30
CA THR A 21 -7.38 7.65 -15.76
C THR A 21 -7.25 7.16 -17.18
N ALA A 22 -6.45 7.87 -17.96
CA ALA A 22 -6.02 7.46 -19.29
C ALA A 22 -4.51 7.66 -19.39
N GLU A 23 -3.80 6.60 -19.67
CA GLU A 23 -2.34 6.58 -19.76
C GLU A 23 -1.97 6.09 -21.16
N ASN A 24 -1.04 6.81 -21.82
CA ASN A 24 -0.47 6.42 -23.10
C ASN A 24 1.04 6.32 -22.93
N ILE A 25 1.60 5.18 -23.31
CA ILE A 25 3.03 4.91 -23.21
C ILE A 25 3.54 4.59 -24.61
N LYS A 26 4.62 5.26 -25.01
CA LYS A 26 5.34 4.97 -26.22
C LYS A 26 6.80 4.76 -25.86
N GLY A 27 7.29 3.55 -26.06
CA GLY A 27 8.70 3.24 -25.90
C GLY A 27 9.49 3.50 -27.18
N HIS A 28 10.82 3.53 -27.04
CA HIS A 28 11.74 3.58 -28.15
C HIS A 28 12.96 2.70 -27.85
N ASP A 29 13.17 1.67 -28.66
CA ASP A 29 14.32 0.76 -28.53
C ASP A 29 15.31 0.97 -29.69
N GLN A 30 16.34 1.80 -29.44
CA GLN A 30 17.39 2.05 -30.42
C GLN A 30 18.17 0.79 -30.83
N ARG A 31 18.36 -0.16 -29.90
CA ARG A 31 19.07 -1.42 -30.20
C ARG A 31 18.19 -2.35 -31.02
N GLY A 32 16.89 -2.43 -30.71
CA GLY A 32 15.91 -3.17 -31.48
C GLY A 32 15.82 -2.67 -32.92
N VAL A 33 15.81 -1.35 -33.11
CA VAL A 33 15.85 -0.74 -34.47
C VAL A 33 17.11 -1.14 -35.24
N ALA A 34 18.28 -1.08 -34.57
CA ALA A 34 19.54 -1.46 -35.20
C ALA A 34 19.60 -2.94 -35.57
N THR A 35 19.05 -3.82 -34.73
CA THR A 35 19.10 -5.28 -34.89
C THR A 35 18.03 -5.80 -35.84
N TYR A 36 16.78 -5.32 -35.68
CA TYR A 36 15.61 -5.89 -36.38
C TYR A 36 15.04 -4.97 -37.46
N LYS A 37 15.65 -3.79 -37.69
CA LYS A 37 15.18 -2.72 -38.60
C LYS A 37 13.76 -2.26 -38.30
N LYS A 38 13.25 -2.53 -37.09
CA LYS A 38 11.91 -2.20 -36.62
C LYS A 38 11.96 -1.98 -35.11
N ASP A 39 11.38 -0.88 -34.63
CA ASP A 39 11.28 -0.61 -33.21
C ASP A 39 10.13 -1.46 -32.60
N PRO A 40 10.45 -2.46 -31.76
CA PRO A 40 9.42 -3.29 -31.14
C PRO A 40 8.53 -2.52 -30.17
N LEU A 41 8.96 -1.34 -29.70
CA LEU A 41 8.24 -0.48 -28.74
C LEU A 41 7.53 0.70 -29.40
N ALA A 42 7.62 0.85 -30.75
CA ALA A 42 7.05 2.00 -31.48
C ALA A 42 5.51 2.05 -31.44
N ASN A 43 4.85 0.91 -31.23
CA ASN A 43 3.41 0.89 -31.14
C ASN A 43 2.93 1.50 -29.82
N PRO A 44 2.02 2.48 -29.87
CA PRO A 44 1.49 3.08 -28.66
C PRO A 44 0.75 2.02 -27.83
N GLN A 45 0.98 2.06 -26.53
CA GLN A 45 0.30 1.27 -25.54
C GLN A 45 -0.60 2.22 -24.72
N ALA A 46 -1.83 1.81 -24.48
CA ALA A 46 -2.81 2.66 -23.82
C ALA A 46 -3.51 1.88 -22.71
N LEU A 47 -3.74 2.55 -21.58
CA LEU A 47 -4.51 2.03 -20.47
C LEU A 47 -5.55 3.08 -20.04
N THR A 48 -6.81 2.69 -20.13
CA THR A 48 -7.93 3.49 -19.63
C THR A 48 -8.59 2.75 -18.47
N ARG A 49 -8.78 3.45 -17.35
CA ARG A 49 -9.45 2.89 -16.16
C ARG A 49 -10.53 3.85 -15.68
N ASN A 50 -11.65 3.29 -15.26
CA ASN A 50 -12.71 4.04 -14.61
C ASN A 50 -13.19 3.29 -13.36
N TYR A 51 -13.33 4.02 -12.27
CA TYR A 51 -13.87 3.57 -10.99
C TYR A 51 -15.08 4.43 -10.69
N LEU A 52 -16.25 3.83 -10.61
CA LEU A 52 -17.49 4.48 -10.18
C LEU A 52 -17.93 3.87 -8.86
N GLY A 53 -18.24 4.70 -7.88
CA GLY A 53 -18.74 4.26 -6.59
C GLY A 53 -19.97 5.06 -6.17
N ILE A 54 -20.95 4.37 -5.62
CA ILE A 54 -22.13 4.96 -4.97
C ILE A 54 -22.14 4.46 -3.53
N GLY A 55 -22.20 5.37 -2.58
CA GLY A 55 -22.24 5.07 -1.14
C GLY A 55 -23.49 5.67 -0.49
N LEU A 56 -24.10 4.93 0.42
CA LEU A 56 -25.15 5.38 1.31
C LEU A 56 -24.66 5.23 2.75
N GLU A 57 -24.37 6.35 3.41
CA GLU A 57 -24.12 6.41 4.85
C GLU A 57 -25.45 6.67 5.57
N SER A 58 -25.74 5.87 6.57
CA SER A 58 -26.94 5.98 7.40
C SER A 58 -26.57 5.95 8.87
N ARG A 59 -27.13 6.87 9.67
CA ARG A 59 -26.90 6.97 11.10
C ARG A 59 -28.17 6.68 11.86
N PHE A 60 -28.07 5.86 12.89
CA PHE A 60 -29.17 5.39 13.72
C PHE A 60 -28.80 5.50 15.20
N LEU A 61 -29.78 5.30 16.07
CA LEU A 61 -29.58 5.25 17.53
C LEU A 61 -28.88 6.49 18.07
N GLU A 62 -29.36 7.68 17.72
CA GLU A 62 -28.72 8.96 18.11
C GLU A 62 -27.25 9.05 17.67
N GLU A 63 -26.98 8.62 16.43
CA GLU A 63 -25.66 8.56 15.80
C GLU A 63 -24.68 7.50 16.34
N LYS A 64 -25.08 6.69 17.33
CA LYS A 64 -24.23 5.62 17.86
C LYS A 64 -23.97 4.50 16.86
N LEU A 65 -24.90 4.27 15.92
CA LEU A 65 -24.76 3.26 14.88
C LEU A 65 -24.63 3.93 13.52
N THR A 66 -23.50 3.73 12.87
CA THR A 66 -23.28 4.17 11.49
C THR A 66 -23.20 2.94 10.60
N ASN A 67 -23.97 2.95 9.51
CA ASN A 67 -23.89 1.94 8.45
C ASN A 67 -23.52 2.61 7.14
N ILE A 68 -22.61 2.01 6.37
CA ILE A 68 -22.22 2.45 5.04
C ILE A 68 -22.40 1.29 4.07
N LEU A 69 -23.36 1.45 3.14
CA LEU A 69 -23.54 0.55 2.01
C LEU A 69 -22.85 1.15 0.80
N SER A 70 -22.10 0.36 0.05
CA SER A 70 -21.40 0.80 -1.15
C SER A 70 -21.60 -0.14 -2.34
N LEU A 71 -21.83 0.44 -3.51
CA LEU A 71 -21.84 -0.23 -4.80
C LEU A 71 -20.72 0.36 -5.65
N LYS A 72 -20.00 -0.48 -6.37
CA LYS A 72 -18.84 -0.07 -7.17
C LYS A 72 -18.90 -0.69 -8.56
N HIS A 73 -18.34 0.02 -9.51
CA HIS A 73 -18.14 -0.47 -10.87
C HIS A 73 -16.69 -0.19 -11.29
N PHE A 74 -16.04 -1.22 -11.81
CA PHE A 74 -14.65 -1.18 -12.25
C PHE A 74 -14.59 -1.45 -13.74
N TYR A 75 -13.95 -0.56 -14.47
CA TYR A 75 -13.73 -0.68 -15.91
C TYR A 75 -12.26 -0.48 -16.22
N SER A 76 -11.71 -1.33 -17.08
CA SER A 76 -10.37 -1.20 -17.64
C SER A 76 -10.33 -1.63 -19.08
N ARG A 77 -9.62 -0.85 -19.92
CA ARG A 77 -9.27 -1.19 -21.30
C ARG A 77 -7.78 -0.94 -21.51
N ALA A 78 -7.06 -1.95 -21.94
CA ALA A 78 -5.63 -1.84 -22.22
C ALA A 78 -5.34 -2.30 -23.65
N GLU A 79 -4.53 -1.52 -24.38
CA GLU A 79 -3.93 -1.87 -25.65
C GLU A 79 -2.44 -2.12 -25.39
N VAL A 80 -2.00 -3.37 -25.55
CA VAL A 80 -0.68 -3.85 -25.08
C VAL A 80 0.11 -4.38 -26.27
N ALA A 81 1.37 -3.97 -26.38
CA ALA A 81 2.30 -4.63 -27.30
C ALA A 81 2.65 -6.03 -26.75
N ASP A 82 2.33 -7.07 -27.51
CA ASP A 82 2.68 -8.46 -27.16
C ASP A 82 4.12 -8.73 -27.51
N ILE A 83 5.00 -8.65 -26.52
CA ILE A 83 6.44 -8.79 -26.67
C ILE A 83 6.87 -10.12 -26.04
N SER A 84 7.57 -10.95 -26.81
CA SER A 84 8.14 -12.21 -26.30
C SER A 84 9.32 -11.96 -25.34
N VAL A 85 9.74 -13.03 -24.62
CA VAL A 85 10.91 -13.02 -23.74
C VAL A 85 12.19 -12.55 -24.48
N ASP A 86 12.30 -12.85 -25.79
CA ASP A 86 13.40 -12.44 -26.65
C ASP A 86 13.20 -11.03 -27.24
N GLN A 87 12.25 -10.26 -26.72
CA GLN A 87 11.90 -8.90 -27.17
C GLN A 87 11.41 -8.84 -28.64
N ILE A 88 10.91 -9.93 -29.16
CA ILE A 88 10.30 -9.98 -30.50
C ILE A 88 8.82 -9.61 -30.35
N MET A 89 8.41 -8.55 -31.05
CA MET A 89 7.03 -8.12 -31.09
C MET A 89 6.18 -9.12 -31.86
N LYS A 90 5.14 -9.68 -31.21
CA LYS A 90 4.17 -10.59 -31.80
C LYS A 90 2.93 -9.89 -32.34
N GLY A 91 2.67 -8.65 -31.90
CA GLY A 91 1.48 -7.90 -32.30
C GLY A 91 0.97 -6.98 -31.18
N GLN A 92 -0.26 -6.53 -31.32
CA GLN A 92 -0.99 -5.84 -30.25
C GLN A 92 -2.13 -6.71 -29.74
N LYS A 93 -2.34 -6.70 -28.44
CA LYS A 93 -3.48 -7.33 -27.78
C LYS A 93 -4.35 -6.28 -27.12
N LEU A 94 -5.65 -6.47 -27.20
CA LEU A 94 -6.65 -5.69 -26.50
C LEU A 94 -7.15 -6.49 -25.31
N SER A 95 -7.07 -5.90 -24.13
CA SER A 95 -7.63 -6.43 -22.89
C SER A 95 -8.76 -5.50 -22.41
N HIS A 96 -9.88 -6.08 -22.01
CA HIS A 96 -11.03 -5.34 -21.54
C HIS A 96 -11.69 -6.04 -20.37
N PHE A 97 -11.93 -5.29 -19.30
CA PHE A 97 -12.59 -5.81 -18.10
C PHE A 97 -13.65 -4.85 -17.59
N THR A 98 -14.76 -5.42 -17.17
CA THR A 98 -15.83 -4.75 -16.43
C THR A 98 -16.28 -5.64 -15.29
N LYS A 99 -16.30 -5.11 -14.07
CA LYS A 99 -16.63 -5.88 -12.87
C LYS A 99 -17.39 -5.02 -11.88
N PRO A 100 -18.43 -5.55 -11.21
CA PRO A 100 -19.06 -4.91 -10.07
C PRO A 100 -18.26 -5.12 -8.79
N GLY A 101 -18.51 -4.29 -7.79
CA GLY A 101 -18.08 -4.47 -6.42
C GLY A 101 -19.17 -3.98 -5.47
N PHE A 102 -19.16 -4.46 -4.24
CA PHE A 102 -20.08 -4.03 -3.21
C PHE A 102 -19.46 -4.20 -1.82
N GLY A 103 -19.95 -3.41 -0.87
CA GLY A 103 -19.47 -3.49 0.50
C GLY A 103 -20.50 -2.95 1.48
N ASN A 104 -20.41 -3.44 2.71
CA ASN A 104 -21.13 -2.90 3.84
C ASN A 104 -20.19 -2.75 5.03
N ALA A 105 -20.24 -1.61 5.69
CA ALA A 105 -19.48 -1.33 6.90
C ALA A 105 -20.43 -0.86 8.00
N ILE A 106 -20.23 -1.39 9.19
CA ILE A 106 -21.00 -1.05 10.39
C ILE A 106 -20.03 -0.59 11.46
N ARG A 107 -20.33 0.51 12.12
CA ARG A 107 -19.65 0.98 13.32
C ARG A 107 -20.68 1.25 14.41
N TYR A 108 -20.41 0.73 15.60
CA TYR A 108 -21.26 0.94 16.78
C TYR A 108 -20.44 1.53 17.94
N GLU A 109 -20.91 2.64 18.49
CA GLU A 109 -20.32 3.28 19.66
C GLU A 109 -20.93 2.67 20.93
N ILE A 110 -20.20 1.72 21.53
CA ILE A 110 -20.60 1.06 22.78
C ILE A 110 -20.60 2.08 23.93
N LEU A 111 -19.55 2.87 23.97
CA LEU A 111 -19.32 3.97 24.91
C LEU A 111 -18.80 5.18 24.15
N PRO A 112 -18.89 6.41 24.68
CA PRO A 112 -18.32 7.59 24.03
C PRO A 112 -16.80 7.48 23.74
N VAL A 113 -16.12 6.58 24.45
CA VAL A 113 -14.67 6.33 24.30
C VAL A 113 -14.36 5.01 23.56
N LEU A 114 -15.35 4.15 23.31
CA LEU A 114 -15.15 2.82 22.76
C LEU A 114 -16.12 2.53 21.61
N SER A 115 -15.60 2.22 20.45
CA SER A 115 -16.38 1.77 19.31
C SER A 115 -15.86 0.45 18.74
N VAL A 116 -16.78 -0.33 18.18
CA VAL A 116 -16.47 -1.54 17.41
C VAL A 116 -16.90 -1.32 15.96
N SER A 117 -16.22 -1.98 15.04
CA SER A 117 -16.54 -1.91 13.62
C SER A 117 -16.40 -3.29 12.98
N ALA A 118 -17.23 -3.55 11.99
CA ALA A 118 -17.11 -4.69 11.12
C ALA A 118 -17.40 -4.25 9.68
N ASN A 119 -16.67 -4.79 8.73
CA ASN A 119 -16.99 -4.60 7.34
C ASN A 119 -16.76 -5.87 6.52
N TYR A 120 -17.54 -5.95 5.46
CA TYR A 120 -17.36 -6.91 4.39
C TYR A 120 -17.33 -6.15 3.07
N GLU A 121 -16.40 -6.53 2.19
CA GLU A 121 -16.29 -5.95 0.86
C GLU A 121 -15.92 -7.00 -0.17
N TYR A 122 -16.67 -7.05 -1.27
CA TYR A 122 -16.23 -7.65 -2.52
C TYR A 122 -15.71 -6.55 -3.42
N THR A 123 -14.43 -6.59 -3.75
CA THR A 123 -13.77 -5.54 -4.52
C THR A 123 -12.87 -6.09 -5.62
N VAL A 124 -12.52 -5.22 -6.56
CA VAL A 124 -11.67 -5.52 -7.70
C VAL A 124 -10.48 -4.57 -7.69
N ARG A 125 -9.28 -5.12 -7.85
CA ARG A 125 -8.06 -4.35 -8.13
C ARG A 125 -7.72 -4.49 -9.60
N LEU A 126 -7.86 -3.40 -10.35
CA LEU A 126 -7.43 -3.35 -11.74
C LEU A 126 -5.89 -3.34 -11.79
N PRO A 127 -5.29 -4.02 -12.77
CA PRO A 127 -3.84 -3.98 -12.95
C PRO A 127 -3.32 -2.56 -13.19
N ASP A 128 -2.14 -2.27 -12.69
CA ASP A 128 -1.43 -1.02 -12.95
C ASP A 128 -0.67 -1.08 -14.29
N SER A 129 -0.24 0.08 -14.77
CA SER A 129 0.47 0.20 -16.04
C SER A 129 1.74 -0.63 -16.09
N GLU A 130 2.54 -0.66 -15.01
CA GLU A 130 3.75 -1.49 -14.94
C GLU A 130 3.43 -3.00 -14.95
N GLU A 131 2.32 -3.41 -14.34
CA GLU A 131 1.89 -4.81 -14.31
C GLU A 131 1.50 -5.31 -15.70
N ILE A 132 0.95 -4.41 -16.54
CA ILE A 132 0.52 -4.73 -17.91
C ILE A 132 1.65 -4.54 -18.92
N PHE A 133 2.32 -3.38 -18.88
CA PHE A 133 3.29 -2.98 -19.90
C PHE A 133 4.72 -3.37 -19.55
N GLY A 134 5.00 -3.71 -18.27
CA GLY A 134 6.36 -3.89 -17.77
C GLY A 134 7.12 -2.58 -17.68
N ASN A 135 8.44 -2.68 -17.50
CA ASN A 135 9.32 -1.53 -17.42
C ASN A 135 10.28 -1.44 -18.62
N PHE A 136 10.09 -2.24 -19.67
CA PHE A 136 10.89 -2.35 -20.89
C PHE A 136 12.36 -2.76 -20.68
N ILE A 137 12.79 -3.05 -19.45
CA ILE A 137 14.17 -3.42 -19.10
C ILE A 137 14.21 -4.87 -18.58
N SER A 138 13.67 -5.09 -17.42
CA SER A 138 13.71 -6.38 -16.71
C SER A 138 12.33 -7.01 -16.50
N ILE A 139 11.26 -6.20 -16.55
CA ILE A 139 9.88 -6.66 -16.44
C ILE A 139 9.26 -6.58 -17.83
N ILE A 140 8.91 -7.74 -18.38
CA ILE A 140 8.25 -7.83 -19.69
C ILE A 140 6.74 -7.61 -19.55
N SER A 141 6.11 -7.14 -20.62
CA SER A 141 4.66 -6.94 -20.70
C SER A 141 3.87 -8.24 -20.55
N ASN A 142 2.69 -8.16 -19.94
CA ASN A 142 1.73 -9.26 -19.91
C ASN A 142 0.33 -8.74 -20.23
N ALA A 143 -0.09 -8.90 -21.48
CA ALA A 143 -1.41 -8.51 -21.96
C ALA A 143 -2.54 -9.40 -21.42
N GLU A 144 -2.23 -10.55 -20.82
CA GLU A 144 -3.19 -11.53 -20.30
C GLU A 144 -3.45 -11.36 -18.79
N ILE A 145 -2.85 -10.33 -18.17
CA ILE A 145 -3.02 -10.07 -16.75
C ILE A 145 -4.49 -9.74 -16.45
N ARG A 146 -5.06 -10.45 -15.50
CA ARG A 146 -6.46 -10.29 -15.09
C ARG A 146 -6.55 -9.45 -13.82
N PRO A 147 -7.64 -8.65 -13.63
CA PRO A 147 -7.91 -7.97 -12.39
C PRO A 147 -8.02 -8.96 -11.22
N GLU A 148 -7.42 -8.60 -10.08
CA GLU A 148 -7.67 -9.32 -8.83
C GLU A 148 -9.10 -9.07 -8.36
N THR A 149 -9.73 -10.09 -7.83
CA THR A 149 -11.00 -9.97 -7.09
C THR A 149 -10.81 -10.46 -5.68
N SER A 150 -11.39 -9.80 -4.71
CA SER A 150 -11.23 -10.21 -3.32
C SER A 150 -12.50 -10.05 -2.48
N HIS A 151 -12.70 -11.01 -1.58
CA HIS A 151 -13.62 -10.95 -0.46
C HIS A 151 -12.83 -10.55 0.78
N ASN A 152 -13.20 -9.45 1.39
CA ASN A 152 -12.50 -8.86 2.53
C ASN A 152 -13.45 -8.76 3.71
N ILE A 153 -13.03 -9.28 4.86
CA ILE A 153 -13.71 -9.14 6.15
C ILE A 153 -12.74 -8.47 7.10
N ASN A 154 -13.18 -7.42 7.77
CA ASN A 154 -12.42 -6.78 8.83
C ASN A 154 -13.32 -6.60 10.05
N VAL A 155 -12.75 -6.79 11.24
CA VAL A 155 -13.41 -6.56 12.53
C VAL A 155 -12.40 -5.84 13.42
N GLY A 156 -12.81 -4.70 13.97
CA GLY A 156 -11.92 -3.87 14.75
C GLY A 156 -12.61 -3.24 15.96
N THR A 157 -11.78 -2.80 16.89
CA THR A 157 -12.20 -1.99 18.01
C THR A 157 -11.30 -0.77 18.14
N ARG A 158 -11.87 0.36 18.51
CA ARG A 158 -11.16 1.61 18.70
C ARG A 158 -11.54 2.19 20.06
N TYR A 159 -10.52 2.45 20.86
CA TYR A 159 -10.59 3.23 22.08
C TYR A 159 -10.02 4.62 21.83
N LYS A 160 -10.73 5.64 22.26
CA LYS A 160 -10.27 7.03 22.25
C LYS A 160 -10.61 7.66 23.59
N SER A 161 -9.61 8.07 24.35
CA SER A 161 -9.82 8.74 25.63
C SER A 161 -10.71 9.97 25.48
N SER A 162 -11.39 10.34 26.56
CA SER A 162 -12.18 11.57 26.61
C SER A 162 -11.34 12.78 26.23
N ALA A 163 -11.96 13.78 25.59
CA ALA A 163 -11.31 15.07 25.26
C ALA A 163 -10.78 15.81 26.48
N ALA A 164 -11.34 15.55 27.66
CA ALA A 164 -10.88 16.10 28.94
C ALA A 164 -9.71 15.33 29.58
N SER A 165 -9.23 14.25 28.96
CA SER A 165 -8.13 13.46 29.49
C SER A 165 -6.83 14.26 29.52
N HIS A 166 -6.14 14.22 30.65
CA HIS A 166 -4.80 14.79 30.78
C HIS A 166 -3.76 14.03 29.95
N PHE A 167 -4.06 12.78 29.62
CA PHE A 167 -3.20 11.85 28.86
C PHE A 167 -3.96 11.31 27.67
N PRO A 168 -4.11 12.07 26.57
CA PRO A 168 -4.83 11.61 25.40
C PRO A 168 -4.23 10.33 24.84
N ILE A 169 -5.06 9.30 24.68
CA ILE A 169 -4.71 8.02 24.07
C ILE A 169 -5.75 7.63 23.03
N THR A 170 -5.28 7.14 21.89
CA THR A 170 -6.11 6.44 20.92
C THR A 170 -5.45 5.09 20.65
N ALA A 171 -6.20 4.02 20.80
CA ALA A 171 -5.75 2.66 20.52
C ALA A 171 -6.74 1.99 19.56
N GLU A 172 -6.24 1.31 18.57
CA GLU A 172 -7.02 0.60 17.58
C GLU A 172 -6.41 -0.77 17.33
N ILE A 173 -7.25 -1.80 17.26
CA ILE A 173 -6.88 -3.15 16.83
C ILE A 173 -7.87 -3.62 15.80
N ASN A 174 -7.38 -4.22 14.73
CA ASN A 174 -8.18 -4.67 13.61
C ASN A 174 -7.70 -6.05 13.14
N GLY A 175 -8.60 -7.02 13.13
CA GLY A 175 -8.39 -8.33 12.55
C GLY A 175 -8.96 -8.38 11.14
N PHE A 176 -8.26 -9.00 10.21
CA PHE A 176 -8.72 -9.09 8.83
C PHE A 176 -8.55 -10.49 8.25
N TYR A 177 -9.45 -10.81 7.32
CA TYR A 177 -9.40 -11.99 6.48
C TYR A 177 -9.71 -11.59 5.04
N ARG A 178 -8.84 -11.99 4.10
CA ARG A 178 -8.99 -11.71 2.68
C ARG A 178 -8.83 -12.99 1.88
N GLN A 179 -9.77 -13.26 1.00
CA GLN A 179 -9.65 -14.30 -0.02
C GLN A 179 -9.55 -13.62 -1.38
N THR A 180 -8.38 -13.72 -2.02
CA THR A 180 -8.10 -13.07 -3.30
C THR A 180 -8.03 -14.12 -4.40
N SER A 181 -8.73 -13.90 -5.50
CA SER A 181 -8.63 -14.66 -6.74
C SER A 181 -7.89 -13.83 -7.78
N ASP A 182 -7.16 -14.50 -8.67
CA ASP A 182 -6.33 -13.90 -9.71
C ASP A 182 -5.31 -12.89 -9.16
N ARG A 183 -4.74 -13.17 -7.96
CA ARG A 183 -3.75 -12.29 -7.34
C ARG A 183 -2.59 -12.01 -8.29
N ILE A 184 -2.30 -10.73 -8.53
CA ILE A 184 -1.18 -10.32 -9.35
C ILE A 184 0.12 -10.44 -8.55
N PHE A 185 1.10 -11.08 -9.16
CA PHE A 185 2.38 -11.43 -8.53
C PHE A 185 3.51 -11.25 -9.55
N LEU A 186 4.62 -10.68 -9.12
CA LEU A 186 5.82 -10.57 -9.94
C LEU A 186 6.60 -11.90 -9.90
N GLY A 187 6.53 -12.65 -10.98
CA GLY A 187 7.25 -13.91 -11.14
C GLY A 187 8.56 -13.76 -11.89
N VAL A 188 9.58 -14.47 -11.46
CA VAL A 188 10.88 -14.52 -12.15
C VAL A 188 10.78 -15.55 -13.28
N LEU A 189 11.07 -15.12 -14.52
CA LEU A 189 11.07 -15.99 -15.71
C LEU A 189 12.45 -16.61 -15.96
N ASN A 190 13.50 -15.80 -15.79
CA ASN A 190 14.89 -16.21 -15.85
C ASN A 190 15.77 -15.23 -15.07
N GLN A 191 17.11 -15.37 -15.16
CA GLN A 191 18.05 -14.56 -14.40
C GLN A 191 17.96 -13.04 -14.67
N SER A 192 17.43 -12.62 -15.81
CA SER A 192 17.38 -11.20 -16.23
C SER A 192 15.98 -10.66 -16.48
N LYS A 193 14.95 -11.52 -16.48
CA LYS A 193 13.58 -11.15 -16.84
C LYS A 193 12.58 -11.65 -15.84
N SER A 194 11.61 -10.79 -15.55
CA SER A 194 10.43 -11.06 -14.72
C SER A 194 9.17 -10.66 -15.48
N ALA A 195 8.03 -11.15 -15.06
CA ALA A 195 6.73 -10.69 -15.54
C ALA A 195 5.70 -10.75 -14.40
N TYR A 196 4.74 -9.86 -14.44
CA TYR A 196 3.58 -9.99 -13.59
C TYR A 196 2.67 -11.09 -14.14
N MET A 197 2.15 -11.91 -13.25
CA MET A 197 1.25 -13.02 -13.57
C MET A 197 0.20 -13.18 -12.47
N ASN A 198 -0.88 -13.90 -12.76
CA ASN A 198 -1.92 -14.16 -11.78
C ASN A 198 -1.68 -15.47 -11.03
N LEU A 199 -1.80 -15.42 -9.70
CA LEU A 199 -1.99 -16.60 -8.85
C LEU A 199 -3.49 -16.87 -8.72
N LEU A 200 -3.92 -18.11 -8.88
CA LEU A 200 -5.34 -18.42 -8.99
C LEU A 200 -6.12 -18.06 -7.72
N SER A 201 -5.62 -18.40 -6.54
CA SER A 201 -6.25 -18.01 -5.27
C SER A 201 -5.27 -17.95 -4.11
N THR A 202 -5.39 -16.89 -3.31
CA THR A 202 -4.63 -16.75 -2.05
C THR A 202 -5.57 -16.41 -0.90
N THR A 203 -5.15 -16.74 0.31
CA THR A 203 -5.81 -16.30 1.55
C THR A 203 -4.82 -15.50 2.37
N THR A 204 -5.23 -14.33 2.83
CA THR A 204 -4.47 -13.52 3.79
C THR A 204 -5.28 -13.34 5.06
N LYS A 205 -4.69 -13.62 6.21
CA LYS A 205 -5.26 -13.30 7.53
C LYS A 205 -4.23 -12.52 8.32
N GLY A 206 -4.70 -11.63 9.19
CA GLY A 206 -3.78 -10.84 9.98
C GLY A 206 -4.44 -10.01 11.05
N LEU A 207 -3.58 -9.31 11.78
CA LEU A 207 -3.92 -8.34 12.82
C LEU A 207 -3.10 -7.07 12.58
N GLU A 208 -3.74 -5.92 12.74
CA GLU A 208 -3.14 -4.60 12.75
C GLU A 208 -3.44 -3.94 14.08
N ALA A 209 -2.47 -3.26 14.66
CA ALA A 209 -2.68 -2.50 15.88
C ALA A 209 -1.96 -1.15 15.80
N GLU A 210 -2.58 -0.14 16.36
CA GLU A 210 -2.02 1.20 16.45
C GLU A 210 -2.36 1.81 17.81
N VAL A 211 -1.37 2.47 18.41
CA VAL A 211 -1.55 3.26 19.64
C VAL A 211 -0.89 4.62 19.42
N ASN A 212 -1.66 5.68 19.64
CA ASN A 212 -1.17 7.06 19.73
C ASN A 212 -1.39 7.54 21.15
N TYR A 213 -0.33 8.00 21.80
CA TYR A 213 -0.35 8.40 23.20
C TYR A 213 0.39 9.73 23.41
N SER A 214 -0.24 10.64 24.11
CA SER A 214 0.37 11.93 24.47
C SER A 214 0.48 12.05 25.98
N PRO A 215 1.57 11.50 26.58
CA PRO A 215 1.78 11.57 28.03
C PRO A 215 2.02 13.00 28.55
N LEU A 216 2.41 13.88 27.66
CA LEU A 216 2.58 15.32 27.95
C LEU A 216 2.01 16.12 26.77
N LYS A 217 1.63 17.36 26.99
CA LYS A 217 1.19 18.27 25.91
C LYS A 217 2.28 18.49 24.85
N THR A 218 3.52 18.26 25.21
CA THR A 218 4.71 18.44 24.39
C THR A 218 5.24 17.13 23.79
N LEU A 219 4.75 15.98 24.24
CA LEU A 219 5.26 14.68 23.83
C LEU A 219 4.13 13.82 23.23
N THR A 220 4.34 13.35 22.02
CA THR A 220 3.48 12.36 21.37
C THR A 220 4.32 11.14 20.99
N VAL A 221 3.79 9.96 21.31
CA VAL A 221 4.37 8.67 20.96
C VAL A 221 3.33 7.91 20.15
N PHE A 222 3.76 7.29 19.06
CA PHE A 222 2.93 6.34 18.34
C PHE A 222 3.67 5.00 18.18
N VAL A 223 2.90 3.94 18.21
CA VAL A 223 3.37 2.58 17.90
C VAL A 223 2.30 1.95 17.02
N ASN A 224 2.71 1.38 15.91
CA ASN A 224 1.83 0.55 15.09
C ASN A 224 2.57 -0.67 14.58
N GLY A 225 1.81 -1.68 14.21
CA GLY A 225 2.36 -2.91 13.64
C GLY A 225 1.29 -3.74 12.97
N ALA A 226 1.74 -4.61 12.08
CA ALA A 226 0.90 -5.57 11.43
C ALA A 226 1.58 -6.93 11.35
N TRP A 227 0.80 -7.94 11.64
CA TRP A 227 1.12 -9.34 11.37
C TRP A 227 0.17 -9.86 10.31
N GLN A 228 0.70 -10.54 9.29
CA GLN A 228 -0.08 -11.12 8.21
C GLN A 228 0.47 -12.46 7.77
N ASP A 229 -0.41 -13.39 7.39
CA ASP A 229 -0.06 -14.68 6.81
C ASP A 229 -0.80 -14.88 5.49
N THR A 230 -0.08 -14.77 4.38
CA THR A 230 -0.62 -14.92 3.03
C THR A 230 -0.20 -16.25 2.45
N ARG A 231 -1.19 -17.11 2.13
CA ARG A 231 -0.94 -18.47 1.63
C ARG A 231 -1.62 -18.72 0.29
N LEU A 232 -0.93 -19.48 -0.56
CA LEU A 232 -1.51 -19.97 -1.82
C LEU A 232 -2.57 -21.04 -1.52
N ARG A 233 -3.73 -20.93 -2.16
CA ARG A 233 -4.84 -21.88 -2.01
C ARG A 233 -5.07 -22.73 -3.23
N LYS A 234 -4.92 -22.15 -4.42
CA LYS A 234 -5.08 -22.86 -5.70
C LYS A 234 -4.04 -22.35 -6.69
N THR A 235 -3.56 -23.26 -7.52
CA THR A 235 -2.71 -22.98 -8.68
C THR A 235 -3.54 -22.98 -9.95
N ASP A 236 -3.01 -22.42 -11.05
CA ASP A 236 -3.66 -22.45 -12.35
C ASP A 236 -3.62 -23.87 -12.97
N GLU A 237 -4.63 -24.19 -13.77
CA GLU A 237 -4.70 -25.47 -14.49
C GLU A 237 -3.60 -25.59 -15.56
N GLY A 238 -2.97 -24.46 -15.96
CA GLY A 238 -1.90 -24.43 -16.95
C GLY A 238 -0.51 -24.76 -16.41
N GLY A 239 -0.38 -25.10 -15.12
CA GLY A 239 0.87 -25.61 -14.53
C GLY A 239 2.02 -24.60 -14.42
N LYS A 240 1.79 -23.30 -14.64
CA LYS A 240 2.81 -22.26 -14.46
C LYS A 240 3.35 -22.21 -13.04
N ILE A 241 2.52 -22.57 -12.06
CA ILE A 241 2.88 -22.68 -10.65
C ILE A 241 2.53 -24.09 -10.15
N SER A 242 3.53 -24.82 -9.67
CA SER A 242 3.36 -26.18 -9.19
C SER A 242 2.37 -26.30 -8.04
N SER A 243 1.53 -27.33 -8.05
CA SER A 243 0.59 -27.65 -6.96
C SER A 243 1.28 -27.91 -5.61
N ARG A 244 2.58 -28.23 -5.60
CA ARG A 244 3.37 -28.38 -4.38
C ARG A 244 3.42 -27.13 -3.50
N TYR A 245 3.12 -25.95 -4.06
CA TYR A 245 3.10 -24.69 -3.34
C TYR A 245 1.76 -24.39 -2.64
N ILE A 246 0.75 -25.23 -2.85
CA ILE A 246 -0.55 -25.05 -2.16
C ILE A 246 -0.34 -25.16 -0.65
N GLY A 247 -0.84 -24.17 0.09
CA GLY A 247 -0.65 -24.02 1.52
C GLY A 247 0.64 -23.29 1.91
N ALA A 248 1.60 -23.15 1.01
CA ALA A 248 2.82 -22.41 1.25
C ALA A 248 2.56 -20.89 1.34
N ARG A 249 3.38 -20.21 2.11
CA ARG A 249 3.37 -18.74 2.21
C ARG A 249 3.85 -18.14 0.89
N VAL A 250 3.14 -17.11 0.43
CA VAL A 250 3.53 -16.35 -0.78
C VAL A 250 4.86 -15.65 -0.52
N PRO A 251 5.87 -15.84 -1.39
CA PRO A 251 7.19 -15.27 -1.20
C PRO A 251 7.22 -13.75 -1.41
N ASN A 252 8.34 -13.14 -1.01
CA ASN A 252 8.62 -11.71 -1.13
C ASN A 252 7.55 -10.81 -0.48
N MET A 253 7.01 -11.29 0.66
CA MET A 253 6.03 -10.55 1.46
C MET A 253 6.44 -10.56 2.93
N PRO A 254 6.73 -9.40 3.52
CA PRO A 254 6.91 -9.31 4.97
C PRO A 254 5.63 -9.75 5.70
N TRP A 255 5.80 -10.60 6.71
CA TRP A 255 4.68 -11.13 7.48
C TRP A 255 4.52 -10.46 8.85
N LEU A 256 5.54 -9.73 9.31
CA LEU A 256 5.52 -8.95 10.53
C LEU A 256 6.33 -7.67 10.33
N TYR A 257 5.71 -6.54 10.62
CA TYR A 257 6.40 -5.26 10.66
C TYR A 257 5.80 -4.39 11.76
N ALA A 258 6.62 -3.48 12.29
CA ALA A 258 6.23 -2.55 13.32
C ALA A 258 6.95 -1.21 13.15
N ASN A 259 6.29 -0.15 13.56
CA ASN A 259 6.85 1.18 13.58
C ASN A 259 6.59 1.82 14.93
N MET A 260 7.54 2.62 15.38
CA MET A 260 7.42 3.46 16.56
C MET A 260 7.92 4.86 16.20
N GLY A 261 7.27 5.88 16.73
CA GLY A 261 7.74 7.24 16.62
C GLY A 261 7.50 8.02 17.89
N LEU A 262 8.36 8.99 18.10
CA LEU A 262 8.30 9.94 19.19
C LEU A 262 8.48 11.34 18.61
N ASN A 263 7.62 12.25 19.02
CA ASN A 263 7.74 13.67 18.70
C ASN A 263 7.65 14.48 20.00
N TYR A 264 8.69 15.25 20.26
CA TYR A 264 8.80 16.08 21.47
C TYR A 264 9.03 17.54 21.10
N ILE A 265 8.12 18.41 21.50
CA ILE A 265 8.14 19.83 21.16
C ILE A 265 8.27 20.63 22.46
N LEU A 266 9.31 21.42 22.55
CA LEU A 266 9.61 22.28 23.69
C LEU A 266 9.61 23.76 23.26
N PRO A 267 9.09 24.67 24.10
CA PRO A 267 9.45 26.09 24.00
C PRO A 267 10.95 26.20 24.24
N ALA A 268 11.70 26.79 23.30
CA ALA A 268 13.15 26.87 23.41
C ALA A 268 13.59 27.99 24.39
N HIS A 269 12.78 29.03 24.56
CA HIS A 269 13.04 30.21 25.40
C HIS A 269 14.33 30.97 25.05
N ILE A 270 14.92 30.71 23.87
CA ILE A 270 16.08 31.47 23.37
C ILE A 270 15.61 32.87 22.95
N VAL A 271 14.47 32.90 22.25
CA VAL A 271 13.72 34.10 21.90
C VAL A 271 12.25 33.84 22.20
N LYS A 272 11.46 34.86 22.51
CA LYS A 272 10.02 34.70 22.77
C LYS A 272 9.32 34.01 21.60
N THR A 273 8.55 32.93 21.87
CA THR A 273 7.73 32.13 20.93
C THR A 273 8.48 31.16 20.04
N ASP A 274 9.77 30.94 20.22
CA ASP A 274 10.51 29.92 19.52
C ASP A 274 10.23 28.49 20.05
N ARG A 275 10.52 27.49 19.24
CA ARG A 275 10.27 26.06 19.59
C ARG A 275 11.38 25.17 19.08
N ILE A 276 11.77 24.19 19.89
CA ILE A 276 12.61 23.07 19.48
C ILE A 276 11.72 21.84 19.36
N SER A 277 11.89 21.10 18.30
CA SER A 277 11.24 19.79 18.10
C SER A 277 12.30 18.70 17.96
N PHE A 278 12.09 17.60 18.65
CA PHE A 278 12.85 16.37 18.46
C PHE A 278 11.93 15.30 17.94
N PHE A 279 12.36 14.55 16.94
CA PHE A 279 11.65 13.38 16.53
C PHE A 279 12.61 12.18 16.45
N TYR A 280 12.06 11.04 16.73
CA TYR A 280 12.71 9.75 16.56
C TYR A 280 11.72 8.79 15.93
N THR A 281 12.19 7.96 14.98
CA THR A 281 11.41 6.89 14.39
C THR A 281 12.23 5.62 14.36
N PHE A 282 11.51 4.52 14.57
CA PHE A 282 12.02 3.17 14.51
C PHE A 282 11.12 2.37 13.57
N ASN A 283 11.72 1.67 12.61
CA ASN A 283 11.03 0.80 11.68
C ASN A 283 11.62 -0.60 11.78
N TYR A 284 10.76 -1.58 11.98
CA TYR A 284 11.09 -3.00 12.04
C TYR A 284 10.39 -3.76 10.92
N VAL A 285 11.14 -4.56 10.20
CA VAL A 285 10.61 -5.57 9.27
C VAL A 285 11.26 -6.89 9.62
N HIS A 286 10.46 -7.91 9.91
CA HIS A 286 10.95 -9.26 10.18
C HIS A 286 11.50 -9.89 8.91
N ASP A 287 12.46 -10.81 9.03
CA ASP A 287 13.00 -11.53 7.89
C ASP A 287 11.89 -12.30 7.15
N PHE A 288 12.02 -12.38 5.84
CA PHE A 288 11.05 -13.06 4.99
C PHE A 288 11.71 -13.72 3.79
N LEU A 289 11.06 -14.76 3.26
CA LEU A 289 11.60 -15.54 2.16
C LEU A 289 11.38 -14.83 0.82
N LEU A 290 12.40 -14.86 -0.02
CA LEU A 290 12.31 -14.41 -1.40
C LEU A 290 11.72 -15.48 -2.33
N SER A 291 11.93 -16.76 -2.02
CA SER A 291 11.41 -17.92 -2.73
C SER A 291 10.34 -18.64 -1.90
N TRP A 292 9.65 -19.59 -2.51
CA TRP A 292 8.64 -20.38 -1.80
C TRP A 292 9.24 -21.13 -0.61
N GLU A 293 8.52 -21.19 0.51
CA GLU A 293 8.98 -21.85 1.73
C GLU A 293 9.23 -23.36 1.57
N VAL A 294 8.66 -23.99 0.55
CA VAL A 294 8.84 -25.42 0.26
C VAL A 294 10.02 -25.71 -0.66
N ASP A 295 10.65 -24.68 -1.26
CA ASP A 295 11.78 -24.84 -2.15
C ASP A 295 13.10 -24.90 -1.39
N GLY A 296 13.97 -25.81 -1.80
CA GLY A 296 15.32 -25.97 -1.26
C GLY A 296 15.37 -26.45 0.20
N VAL A 297 16.58 -26.54 0.74
CA VAL A 297 16.81 -26.80 2.14
C VAL A 297 16.90 -25.51 2.94
N ARG A 298 16.57 -25.54 4.22
CA ARG A 298 16.46 -24.35 5.09
C ARG A 298 17.71 -23.43 5.05
N SER A 299 18.88 -24.01 4.92
CA SER A 299 20.17 -23.29 4.88
C SER A 299 20.48 -22.61 3.56
N SER A 300 19.79 -22.94 2.47
CA SER A 300 20.04 -22.37 1.13
C SER A 300 18.92 -21.45 0.62
N LYS A 301 17.92 -21.16 1.47
CA LYS A 301 16.82 -20.27 1.08
C LYS A 301 17.29 -18.83 0.99
N ALA A 302 17.00 -18.18 -0.14
CA ALA A 302 17.18 -16.75 -0.26
C ALA A 302 16.21 -16.04 0.70
N THR A 303 16.76 -15.40 1.71
CA THR A 303 16.02 -14.67 2.75
C THR A 303 16.41 -13.20 2.71
N ILE A 304 15.44 -12.34 2.75
CA ILE A 304 15.65 -10.92 3.04
C ILE A 304 15.79 -10.83 4.57
N PRO A 305 16.94 -10.36 5.10
CA PRO A 305 17.17 -10.34 6.54
C PRO A 305 16.23 -9.37 7.24
N GLN A 306 16.05 -9.54 8.53
CA GLN A 306 15.33 -8.57 9.34
C GLN A 306 15.99 -7.19 9.24
N GLN A 307 15.20 -6.14 9.35
CA GLN A 307 15.65 -4.77 9.18
C GLN A 307 15.22 -3.93 10.39
N LEU A 308 16.16 -3.22 10.97
CA LEU A 308 15.99 -2.34 12.13
C LEU A 308 16.50 -0.94 11.75
N ILE A 309 15.61 -0.06 11.36
CA ILE A 309 16.00 1.28 10.88
C ILE A 309 15.60 2.32 11.91
N HIS A 310 16.60 3.05 12.40
CA HIS A 310 16.46 4.15 13.33
C HIS A 310 16.72 5.48 12.63
N SER A 311 15.87 6.46 12.86
CA SER A 311 16.05 7.82 12.34
C SER A 311 15.70 8.82 13.41
N ALA A 312 16.43 9.94 13.46
CA ALA A 312 16.16 11.00 14.41
C ALA A 312 16.43 12.36 13.76
N GLY A 313 15.83 13.37 14.31
CA GLY A 313 16.06 14.73 13.88
C GLY A 313 15.69 15.76 14.93
N ILE A 314 16.19 16.96 14.69
CA ILE A 314 15.93 18.15 15.50
C ILE A 314 15.49 19.27 14.57
N GLY A 315 14.50 20.03 14.99
CA GLY A 315 14.04 21.22 14.30
C GLY A 315 13.99 22.40 15.23
N TYR A 316 14.41 23.56 14.74
CA TYR A 316 14.27 24.83 15.42
C TYR A 316 13.34 25.73 14.60
N ARG A 317 12.23 26.12 15.22
CA ARG A 317 11.27 27.05 14.66
C ARG A 317 11.50 28.42 15.27
N PHE A 318 11.86 29.37 14.42
CA PHE A 318 12.10 30.75 14.81
C PHE A 318 10.81 31.48 15.23
N PRO A 319 10.90 32.53 16.01
CA PRO A 319 9.77 33.38 16.36
C PRO A 319 9.01 33.85 15.11
N GLY A 320 7.68 33.99 15.23
CA GLY A 320 6.82 34.36 14.09
C GLY A 320 6.54 33.23 13.12
N GLU A 321 7.07 32.00 13.40
CA GLU A 321 6.78 30.75 12.67
C GLU A 321 7.11 30.76 11.16
N LYS A 322 7.67 31.85 10.63
CA LYS A 322 8.01 32.00 9.20
C LYS A 322 9.24 31.18 8.78
N LEU A 323 10.14 30.90 9.71
CA LEU A 323 11.39 30.19 9.41
C LEU A 323 11.53 28.96 10.32
N THR A 324 11.90 27.82 9.71
CA THR A 324 12.25 26.59 10.42
C THR A 324 13.53 26.02 9.83
N LEU A 325 14.51 25.74 10.68
CA LEU A 325 15.71 25.00 10.37
C LEU A 325 15.59 23.60 10.96
N SER A 326 15.89 22.57 10.21
CA SER A 326 15.88 21.18 10.72
C SER A 326 17.02 20.35 10.18
N ALA A 327 17.56 19.50 11.05
CA ALA A 327 18.56 18.49 10.73
C ALA A 327 17.96 17.10 11.00
N GLU A 328 18.17 16.18 10.09
CA GLU A 328 17.65 14.82 10.13
C GLU A 328 18.75 13.83 9.77
N CYS A 329 18.88 12.76 10.54
CA CYS A 329 19.71 11.61 10.20
C CYS A 329 18.81 10.38 10.04
N ARG A 330 18.76 9.82 8.87
CA ARG A 330 18.06 8.56 8.54
C ARG A 330 19.00 7.40 8.61
N ASN A 331 18.46 6.24 9.01
CA ASN A 331 19.23 5.01 9.13
C ASN A 331 20.53 5.21 9.93
N ILE A 332 20.41 5.68 11.18
CA ILE A 332 21.52 6.06 12.06
C ILE A 332 22.49 4.88 12.24
N SER A 333 21.99 3.67 12.38
CA SER A 333 22.75 2.43 12.52
C SER A 333 23.49 2.01 11.25
N ASN A 334 23.20 2.66 10.11
CA ASN A 334 23.70 2.25 8.78
C ASN A 334 23.32 0.80 8.43
N GLU A 335 22.10 0.39 8.80
CA GLU A 335 21.56 -0.93 8.53
C GLU A 335 21.42 -1.16 7.03
N ARG A 336 21.74 -2.37 6.57
CA ARG A 336 21.49 -2.80 5.20
C ARG A 336 20.04 -3.20 5.05
N ALA A 337 19.23 -2.30 4.52
CA ALA A 337 17.82 -2.52 4.28
C ALA A 337 17.52 -2.76 2.80
N TYR A 338 16.51 -3.57 2.52
CA TYR A 338 16.12 -3.99 1.18
C TYR A 338 14.60 -3.88 1.01
N ASP A 339 14.15 -3.39 -0.14
CA ASP A 339 12.75 -3.51 -0.55
C ASP A 339 12.50 -4.83 -1.26
N ASN A 340 13.44 -5.21 -2.14
CA ASN A 340 13.49 -6.46 -2.87
C ASN A 340 14.90 -7.04 -2.79
N TYR A 341 15.03 -8.31 -3.14
CA TYR A 341 16.32 -8.97 -3.18
C TYR A 341 17.30 -8.20 -4.11
N LEU A 342 18.51 -7.97 -3.60
CA LEU A 342 19.60 -7.23 -4.25
C LEU A 342 19.35 -5.73 -4.47
N VAL A 343 18.20 -5.19 -4.16
CA VAL A 343 17.94 -3.74 -4.24
C VAL A 343 18.08 -3.14 -2.85
N GLN A 344 19.27 -2.69 -2.52
CA GLN A 344 19.56 -2.07 -1.23
C GLN A 344 19.03 -0.64 -1.18
N LYS A 345 18.36 -0.30 -0.08
CA LYS A 345 18.00 1.08 0.26
C LYS A 345 19.24 1.92 0.59
N PRO A 346 19.15 3.25 0.50
CA PRO A 346 20.21 4.11 0.97
C PRO A 346 20.59 3.80 2.41
N GLY A 347 21.89 3.78 2.69
CA GLY A 347 22.43 3.65 4.04
C GLY A 347 22.18 4.94 4.85
N ARG A 348 23.03 5.20 5.84
CA ARG A 348 22.97 6.41 6.65
C ARG A 348 22.97 7.65 5.76
N SER A 349 22.00 8.53 5.98
CA SER A 349 21.84 9.78 5.21
C SER A 349 21.52 10.93 6.15
N ALA A 350 22.19 12.05 5.96
CA ALA A 350 21.95 13.27 6.72
C ALA A 350 21.34 14.35 5.83
N PHE A 351 20.37 15.07 6.38
CA PHE A 351 19.68 16.14 5.66
C PHE A 351 19.63 17.39 6.52
N LEU A 352 19.87 18.53 5.89
CA LEU A 352 19.60 19.85 6.45
C LEU A 352 18.50 20.50 5.63
N LYS A 353 17.43 20.96 6.27
CA LYS A 353 16.27 21.58 5.61
C LYS A 353 16.01 22.95 6.18
N LEU A 354 15.87 23.90 5.30
CA LEU A 354 15.41 25.25 5.61
C LEU A 354 14.01 25.41 4.99
N ARG A 355 13.04 25.78 5.82
CA ARG A 355 11.68 26.10 5.37
C ARG A 355 11.38 27.54 5.68
N LEU A 356 11.07 28.30 4.64
CA LEU A 356 10.61 29.69 4.75
C LEU A 356 9.14 29.75 4.32
N PHE A 357 8.32 30.38 5.14
CA PHE A 357 6.91 30.64 4.86
C PHE A 357 6.75 32.11 4.42
N LEU A 358 6.39 32.31 3.17
CA LEU A 358 6.19 33.63 2.55
C LEU A 358 4.70 33.94 2.45
N GLY A 359 4.00 33.91 3.56
CA GLY A 359 2.58 34.28 3.65
C GLY A 359 2.35 35.24 4.82
N ASP A 360 1.37 36.13 4.66
CA ASP A 360 0.91 37.03 5.73
C ASP A 360 0.18 36.26 6.83
#